data_d4c63bcdd51b10e9320301c56cebd012
#
_entry.id   d4c63bcdd51b10e9320301c56cebd012
#
_cell.length_a   1.000
_cell.length_b   1.000
_cell.length_c   1.000
_cell.angle_alpha   90.00
_cell.angle_beta   90.00
_cell.angle_gamma   90.00
#
_symmetry.space_group_name_H-M   'P 1'
#
loop_
_entity.id
_entity.type
_entity.pdbx_description
1 polymer ?
#
loop_
_entity_poly.entity_id
_entity_poly.type
_entity_poly.pdbx_seq_one_letter_code
_entity_poly.pdbx_strand_id
1 'polypeptide(L)'
;CIHETSYSPFAESVTVFERFLNEFPNSPYAERVNDYLIEVYMNTRSYEAALKSIAKIEHPGARIMEAKQKILFRLGTQAFANADFSKAIEYFNRSLAIGQYNMSAKADAYYWRGEANYRLEHYAQAGNDLRRYLEFAPDKMNREYGLALYNLGYTDFKQKNYNGALNWFTRFVDRGTVNDRAVQADAYNRIGDCNFYARRFDSARQDYARAVE
;
A
#
# COMPACT_ATOMS: atom_id res chain seq x y z
N CYS A 1 14.26 2.76 33.58
CA CYS A 1 13.55 1.69 32.84
C CYS A 1 12.36 1.28 33.68
N ILE A 2 11.20 1.91 33.49
CA ILE A 2 9.95 1.47 34.09
C ILE A 2 9.43 0.41 33.10
N HIS A 3 9.52 -0.86 33.48
CA HIS A 3 8.70 -1.91 32.89
C HIS A 3 7.25 -1.46 33.07
N GLU A 4 6.60 -1.02 32.01
CA GLU A 4 5.13 -1.01 31.96
C GLU A 4 4.71 -2.48 32.04
N THR A 5 4.53 -2.93 33.27
CA THR A 5 3.94 -4.21 33.57
C THR A 5 2.51 -4.19 33.05
N SER A 6 2.17 -5.23 32.33
CA SER A 6 0.94 -5.63 31.68
C SER A 6 -0.34 -5.65 32.53
N TYR A 7 -0.50 -4.73 33.44
CA TYR A 7 -1.71 -4.53 34.24
C TYR A 7 -2.46 -3.26 33.79
N SER A 8 -2.88 -3.27 32.53
CA SER A 8 -3.94 -2.34 32.12
C SER A 8 -5.28 -3.05 32.26
N PRO A 9 -6.29 -2.45 32.91
CA PRO A 9 -7.66 -2.99 32.93
C PRO A 9 -8.19 -3.28 31.52
N PHE A 10 -7.69 -2.56 30.52
CA PHE A 10 -7.99 -2.80 29.11
C PHE A 10 -7.46 -4.14 28.60
N ALA A 11 -6.24 -4.56 28.99
CA ALA A 11 -5.65 -5.83 28.55
C ALA A 11 -6.43 -7.03 29.12
N GLU A 12 -6.91 -6.95 30.36
CA GLU A 12 -7.74 -7.99 30.97
C GLU A 12 -9.10 -8.10 30.29
N SER A 13 -9.75 -6.96 30.00
CA SER A 13 -11.03 -6.91 29.29
C SER A 13 -10.91 -7.50 27.88
N VAL A 14 -9.84 -7.17 27.16
CA VAL A 14 -9.56 -7.72 25.83
C VAL A 14 -9.45 -9.25 25.90
N THR A 15 -8.67 -9.79 26.81
CA THR A 15 -8.49 -11.22 26.99
C THR A 15 -9.81 -11.94 27.33
N VAL A 16 -10.63 -11.34 28.17
CA VAL A 16 -11.95 -11.89 28.52
C VAL A 16 -12.88 -11.91 27.31
N PHE A 17 -12.89 -10.83 26.51
CA PHE A 17 -13.73 -10.76 25.33
C PHE A 17 -13.26 -11.69 24.19
N GLU A 18 -11.96 -11.87 24.02
CA GLU A 18 -11.40 -12.85 23.08
C GLU A 18 -11.83 -14.27 23.47
N ARG A 19 -11.74 -14.60 24.76
CA ARG A 19 -12.20 -15.88 25.30
C ARG A 19 -13.71 -16.06 25.14
N PHE A 20 -14.49 -15.00 25.37
CA PHE A 20 -15.94 -15.03 25.16
C PHE A 20 -16.32 -15.38 23.71
N LEU A 21 -15.62 -14.81 22.72
CA LEU A 21 -15.87 -15.11 21.32
C LEU A 21 -15.52 -16.56 20.95
N ASN A 22 -14.51 -17.14 21.58
CA ASN A 22 -14.14 -18.54 21.38
C ASN A 22 -15.16 -19.51 22.04
N GLU A 23 -15.62 -19.19 23.24
CA GLU A 23 -16.57 -20.02 23.98
C GLU A 23 -18.02 -19.85 23.47
N PHE A 24 -18.40 -18.65 23.01
CA PHE A 24 -19.78 -18.30 22.64
C PHE A 24 -19.86 -17.58 21.30
N PRO A 25 -19.38 -18.17 20.18
CA PRO A 25 -19.28 -17.47 18.89
C PRO A 25 -20.65 -17.05 18.31
N ASN A 26 -21.71 -17.74 18.67
CA ASN A 26 -23.09 -17.48 18.21
C ASN A 26 -23.95 -16.71 19.25
N SER A 27 -23.32 -16.16 20.26
CA SER A 27 -24.04 -15.35 21.25
C SER A 27 -24.64 -14.08 20.63
N PRO A 28 -25.84 -13.64 21.05
CA PRO A 28 -26.39 -12.36 20.62
C PRO A 28 -25.51 -11.15 21.01
N TYR A 29 -24.55 -11.34 21.91
CA TYR A 29 -23.58 -10.30 22.31
C TYR A 29 -22.29 -10.35 21.49
N ALA A 30 -22.05 -11.36 20.68
CA ALA A 30 -20.79 -11.54 19.94
C ALA A 30 -20.50 -10.35 19.03
N GLU A 31 -21.51 -9.76 18.37
CA GLU A 31 -21.33 -8.59 17.53
C GLU A 31 -20.85 -7.35 18.32
N ARG A 32 -21.42 -7.09 19.48
CA ARG A 32 -20.98 -5.99 20.35
C ARG A 32 -19.57 -6.20 20.89
N VAL A 33 -19.21 -7.44 21.19
CA VAL A 33 -17.84 -7.79 21.61
C VAL A 33 -16.86 -7.58 20.47
N ASN A 34 -17.22 -7.96 19.25
CA ASN A 34 -16.40 -7.68 18.05
C ASN A 34 -16.19 -6.17 17.88
N ASP A 35 -17.24 -5.34 18.00
CA ASP A 35 -17.13 -3.89 17.87
C ASP A 35 -16.18 -3.29 18.90
N TYR A 36 -16.28 -3.71 20.14
CA TYR A 36 -15.37 -3.27 21.20
C TYR A 36 -13.91 -3.66 20.91
N LEU A 37 -13.68 -4.91 20.54
CA LEU A 37 -12.32 -5.40 20.22
C LEU A 37 -11.72 -4.66 19.02
N ILE A 38 -12.51 -4.42 17.96
CA ILE A 38 -12.05 -3.67 16.79
C ILE A 38 -11.65 -2.25 17.19
N GLU A 39 -12.45 -1.56 17.99
CA GLU A 39 -12.13 -0.23 18.50
C GLU A 39 -10.81 -0.23 19.26
N VAL A 40 -10.61 -1.18 20.17
CA VAL A 40 -9.36 -1.31 20.94
C VAL A 40 -8.18 -1.61 20.02
N TYR A 41 -8.30 -2.57 19.09
CA TYR A 41 -7.23 -2.94 18.18
C TYR A 41 -6.83 -1.81 17.23
N MET A 42 -7.78 -1.01 16.77
CA MET A 42 -7.50 0.09 15.83
C MET A 42 -6.94 1.35 16.52
N ASN A 43 -7.19 1.50 17.83
CA ASN A 43 -6.74 2.64 18.62
C ASN A 43 -5.54 2.32 19.53
N THR A 44 -4.97 1.14 19.42
CA THR A 44 -3.79 0.74 20.21
C THR A 44 -2.53 1.47 19.77
N ARG A 45 -1.60 1.65 20.71
CA ARG A 45 -0.24 2.14 20.42
C ARG A 45 0.68 1.05 19.85
N SER A 46 0.30 -0.22 19.99
CA SER A 46 1.07 -1.37 19.49
C SER A 46 0.21 -2.26 18.61
N TYR A 47 0.35 -2.11 17.30
CA TYR A 47 -0.32 -2.96 16.32
C TYR A 47 0.18 -4.41 16.34
N GLU A 48 1.44 -4.65 16.73
CA GLU A 48 1.96 -6.01 16.95
C GLU A 48 1.24 -6.71 18.11
N ALA A 49 0.95 -5.99 19.20
CA ALA A 49 0.17 -6.53 20.31
C ALA A 49 -1.27 -6.84 19.86
N ALA A 50 -1.89 -5.98 19.06
CA ALA A 50 -3.20 -6.24 18.48
C ALA A 50 -3.21 -7.51 17.60
N LEU A 51 -2.21 -7.73 16.78
CA LEU A 51 -2.09 -8.96 15.98
C LEU A 51 -1.95 -10.21 16.83
N LYS A 52 -1.18 -10.15 17.92
CA LYS A 52 -1.05 -11.26 18.89
C LYS A 52 -2.39 -11.56 19.57
N SER A 53 -3.14 -10.53 19.93
CA SER A 53 -4.48 -10.66 20.51
C SER A 53 -5.46 -11.28 19.51
N ILE A 54 -5.53 -10.79 18.28
CA ILE A 54 -6.40 -11.35 17.23
C ILE A 54 -6.07 -12.83 16.97
N ALA A 55 -4.80 -13.22 17.06
CA ALA A 55 -4.38 -14.62 16.86
C ALA A 55 -4.94 -15.59 17.91
N LYS A 56 -5.43 -15.10 19.05
CA LYS A 56 -6.08 -15.92 20.10
C LYS A 56 -7.53 -16.26 19.76
N ILE A 57 -8.15 -15.57 18.80
CA ILE A 57 -9.51 -15.84 18.35
C ILE A 57 -9.45 -17.00 17.34
N GLU A 58 -10.08 -18.12 17.67
CA GLU A 58 -10.01 -19.34 16.84
C GLU A 58 -10.74 -19.17 15.51
N HIS A 59 -11.91 -18.51 15.52
CA HIS A 59 -12.76 -18.29 14.35
C HIS A 59 -13.12 -16.81 14.21
N PRO A 60 -12.16 -15.94 13.83
CA PRO A 60 -12.43 -14.52 13.72
C PRO A 60 -13.43 -14.24 12.59
N GLY A 61 -14.47 -13.46 12.90
CA GLY A 61 -15.44 -13.02 11.91
C GLY A 61 -14.86 -12.01 10.91
N ALA A 62 -15.62 -11.73 9.84
CA ALA A 62 -15.21 -10.85 8.75
C ALA A 62 -14.73 -9.47 9.24
N ARG A 63 -15.39 -8.88 10.23
CA ARG A 63 -15.02 -7.56 10.77
C ARG A 63 -13.66 -7.56 11.49
N ILE A 64 -13.36 -8.62 12.25
CA ILE A 64 -12.05 -8.81 12.88
C ILE A 64 -10.97 -9.03 11.81
N MET A 65 -11.27 -9.79 10.76
CA MET A 65 -10.35 -10.02 9.65
C MET A 65 -10.09 -8.74 8.85
N GLU A 66 -11.10 -7.89 8.66
CA GLU A 66 -10.92 -6.55 8.07
C GLU A 66 -9.99 -5.68 8.93
N ALA A 67 -10.21 -5.67 10.25
CA ALA A 67 -9.34 -4.94 11.16
C ALA A 67 -7.89 -5.46 11.11
N LYS A 68 -7.70 -6.78 11.07
CA LYS A 68 -6.39 -7.43 10.90
C LYS A 68 -5.71 -7.00 9.60
N GLN A 69 -6.45 -6.97 8.48
CA GLN A 69 -5.96 -6.50 7.20
C GLN A 69 -5.45 -5.05 7.27
N LYS A 70 -6.24 -4.15 7.88
CA LYS A 70 -5.87 -2.74 8.07
C LYS A 70 -4.67 -2.55 9.00
N ILE A 71 -4.58 -3.32 10.08
CA ILE A 71 -3.46 -3.29 11.02
C ILE A 71 -2.16 -3.70 10.31
N LEU A 72 -2.18 -4.78 9.56
CA LEU A 72 -1.03 -5.24 8.78
C LEU A 72 -0.59 -4.21 7.75
N PHE A 73 -1.54 -3.56 7.09
CA PHE A 73 -1.25 -2.46 6.17
C PHE A 73 -0.56 -1.29 6.89
N ARG A 74 -1.07 -0.87 8.07
CA ARG A 74 -0.45 0.21 8.86
C ARG A 74 0.96 -0.15 9.33
N LEU A 75 1.20 -1.38 9.76
CA LEU A 75 2.54 -1.86 10.10
C LEU A 75 3.48 -1.82 8.89
N GLY A 76 2.99 -2.18 7.71
CA GLY A 76 3.73 -2.07 6.47
C GLY A 76 4.13 -0.63 6.16
N THR A 77 3.20 0.32 6.29
CA THR A 77 3.49 1.75 6.06
C THR A 77 4.42 2.33 7.11
N GLN A 78 4.35 1.90 8.36
CA GLN A 78 5.31 2.30 9.40
C GLN A 78 6.72 1.77 9.09
N ALA A 79 6.85 0.51 8.69
CA ALA A 79 8.13 -0.05 8.28
C ALA A 79 8.70 0.67 7.06
N PHE A 80 7.85 1.00 6.08
CA PHE A 80 8.24 1.78 4.91
C PHE A 80 8.76 3.17 5.30
N ALA A 81 8.06 3.88 6.19
CA ALA A 81 8.48 5.20 6.69
C ALA A 81 9.82 5.16 7.42
N ASN A 82 10.15 4.03 8.05
CA ASN A 82 11.44 3.76 8.69
C ASN A 82 12.51 3.24 7.71
N ALA A 83 12.23 3.23 6.40
CA ALA A 83 13.09 2.69 5.35
C ALA A 83 13.41 1.18 5.50
N ASP A 84 12.66 0.44 6.31
CA ASP A 84 12.74 -1.01 6.39
C ASP A 84 11.82 -1.65 5.32
N PHE A 85 12.26 -1.57 4.06
CA PHE A 85 11.45 -1.96 2.92
C PHE A 85 11.18 -3.47 2.88
N SER A 86 12.11 -4.29 3.35
CA SER A 86 11.92 -5.74 3.42
C SER A 86 10.82 -6.11 4.41
N LYS A 87 10.82 -5.49 5.58
CA LYS A 87 9.77 -5.69 6.60
C LYS A 87 8.43 -5.12 6.14
N ALA A 88 8.44 -3.97 5.45
CA ALA A 88 7.24 -3.41 4.84
C ALA A 88 6.60 -4.39 3.85
N ILE A 89 7.39 -5.01 2.97
CA ILE A 89 6.92 -6.02 2.02
C ILE A 89 6.32 -7.22 2.75
N GLU A 90 6.94 -7.70 3.84
CA GLU A 90 6.39 -8.80 4.65
C GLU A 90 4.99 -8.47 5.19
N TYR A 91 4.81 -7.29 5.78
CA TYR A 91 3.51 -6.87 6.29
C TYR A 91 2.47 -6.68 5.17
N PHE A 92 2.84 -6.09 4.05
CA PHE A 92 1.94 -5.97 2.89
C PHE A 92 1.56 -7.33 2.32
N ASN A 93 2.49 -8.29 2.25
CA ASN A 93 2.19 -9.67 1.85
C ASN A 93 1.12 -10.29 2.75
N ARG A 94 1.26 -10.13 4.07
CA ARG A 94 0.29 -10.65 5.04
C ARG A 94 -1.06 -9.95 4.93
N SER A 95 -1.09 -8.63 4.71
CA SER A 95 -2.32 -7.87 4.45
C SER A 95 -3.01 -8.35 3.17
N LEU A 96 -2.27 -8.52 2.08
CA LEU A 96 -2.78 -8.98 0.80
C LEU A 96 -3.26 -10.44 0.83
N ALA A 97 -2.67 -11.29 1.66
CA ALA A 97 -3.13 -12.66 1.87
C ALA A 97 -4.54 -12.72 2.47
N ILE A 98 -4.93 -11.71 3.27
CA ILE A 98 -6.31 -11.55 3.78
C ILE A 98 -7.20 -10.96 2.68
N GLY A 99 -6.81 -9.92 2.06
CA GLY A 99 -7.15 -9.17 0.84
C GLY A 99 -8.61 -8.88 0.49
N GLN A 100 -9.55 -9.72 0.90
CA GLN A 100 -10.93 -9.70 0.39
C GLN A 100 -11.91 -8.84 1.22
N TYR A 101 -11.55 -8.47 2.43
CA TYR A 101 -12.45 -7.79 3.37
C TYR A 101 -12.48 -6.27 3.18
N ASN A 102 -11.38 -5.69 2.72
CA ASN A 102 -11.29 -4.27 2.43
C ASN A 102 -10.52 -4.03 1.12
N MET A 103 -11.24 -3.66 0.08
CA MET A 103 -10.68 -3.49 -1.27
C MET A 103 -9.79 -2.26 -1.38
N SER A 104 -10.07 -1.18 -0.63
CA SER A 104 -9.20 -0.01 -0.59
C SER A 104 -7.85 -0.35 0.05
N ALA A 105 -7.87 -1.01 1.21
CA ALA A 105 -6.63 -1.46 1.86
C ALA A 105 -5.83 -2.44 0.98
N LYS A 106 -6.53 -3.28 0.20
CA LYS A 106 -5.90 -4.16 -0.78
C LYS A 106 -5.19 -3.36 -1.88
N ALA A 107 -5.86 -2.39 -2.48
CA ALA A 107 -5.28 -1.53 -3.51
C ALA A 107 -4.05 -0.79 -2.96
N ASP A 108 -4.19 -0.14 -1.80
CA ASP A 108 -3.12 0.61 -1.15
C ASP A 108 -1.92 -0.29 -0.79
N ALA A 109 -2.16 -1.53 -0.36
CA ALA A 109 -1.10 -2.49 -0.08
C ALA A 109 -0.32 -2.87 -1.35
N TYR A 110 -0.96 -3.01 -2.49
CA TYR A 110 -0.26 -3.18 -3.78
C TYR A 110 0.58 -1.96 -4.13
N TYR A 111 0.04 -0.75 -3.97
CA TYR A 111 0.78 0.48 -4.25
C TYR A 111 2.06 0.56 -3.41
N TRP A 112 1.93 0.46 -2.09
CA TRP A 112 3.07 0.61 -1.19
C TRP A 112 4.06 -0.56 -1.25
N ARG A 113 3.60 -1.78 -1.53
CA ARG A 113 4.51 -2.90 -1.80
C ARG A 113 5.28 -2.68 -3.10
N GLY A 114 4.64 -2.15 -4.12
CA GLY A 114 5.28 -1.73 -5.36
C GLY A 114 6.37 -0.69 -5.12
N GLU A 115 6.10 0.33 -4.31
CA GLU A 115 7.08 1.34 -3.91
C GLU A 115 8.25 0.72 -3.12
N ALA A 116 7.98 -0.18 -2.17
CA ALA A 116 9.02 -0.86 -1.41
C ALA A 116 9.90 -1.74 -2.31
N ASN A 117 9.30 -2.49 -3.23
CA ASN A 117 10.04 -3.26 -4.23
C ASN A 117 10.89 -2.37 -5.13
N TYR A 118 10.39 -1.21 -5.55
CA TYR A 118 11.16 -0.25 -6.33
C TYR A 118 12.40 0.25 -5.57
N ARG A 119 12.24 0.55 -4.26
CA ARG A 119 13.37 0.97 -3.40
C ARG A 119 14.45 -0.10 -3.24
N LEU A 120 14.06 -1.37 -3.31
CA LEU A 120 14.97 -2.52 -3.31
C LEU A 120 15.45 -2.92 -4.73
N GLU A 121 15.15 -2.11 -5.74
CA GLU A 121 15.49 -2.37 -7.15
C GLU A 121 14.85 -3.65 -7.73
N HIS A 122 13.82 -4.18 -7.08
CA HIS A 122 13.01 -5.30 -7.58
C HIS A 122 11.98 -4.78 -8.60
N TYR A 123 12.47 -4.26 -9.73
CA TYR A 123 11.64 -3.50 -10.68
C TYR A 123 10.51 -4.32 -11.31
N ALA A 124 10.73 -5.60 -11.59
CA ALA A 124 9.68 -6.47 -12.14
C ALA A 124 8.52 -6.66 -11.14
N GLN A 125 8.83 -6.90 -9.88
CA GLN A 125 7.83 -7.02 -8.81
C GLN A 125 7.12 -5.69 -8.57
N ALA A 126 7.87 -4.59 -8.54
CA ALA A 126 7.32 -3.24 -8.42
C ALA A 126 6.29 -2.95 -9.53
N GLY A 127 6.64 -3.22 -10.78
CA GLY A 127 5.74 -3.04 -11.91
C GLY A 127 4.49 -3.91 -11.84
N ASN A 128 4.62 -5.16 -11.39
CA ASN A 128 3.47 -6.04 -11.19
C ASN A 128 2.51 -5.49 -10.12
N ASP A 129 3.04 -5.05 -8.99
CA ASP A 129 2.23 -4.49 -7.90
C ASP A 129 1.53 -3.19 -8.31
N LEU A 130 2.23 -2.28 -8.98
CA LEU A 130 1.64 -1.03 -9.45
C LEU A 130 0.54 -1.26 -10.49
N ARG A 131 0.67 -2.25 -11.38
CA ARG A 131 -0.40 -2.65 -12.30
C ARG A 131 -1.62 -3.19 -11.55
N ARG A 132 -1.40 -4.00 -10.49
CA ARG A 132 -2.49 -4.45 -9.62
C ARG A 132 -3.18 -3.29 -8.90
N TYR A 133 -2.40 -2.30 -8.44
CA TYR A 133 -2.99 -1.08 -7.89
C TYR A 133 -3.92 -0.39 -8.91
N LEU A 134 -3.48 -0.19 -10.15
CA LEU A 134 -4.32 0.42 -11.18
C LEU A 134 -5.61 -0.37 -11.48
N GLU A 135 -5.58 -1.69 -11.29
CA GLU A 135 -6.76 -2.55 -11.45
C GLU A 135 -7.77 -2.35 -10.31
N PHE A 136 -7.29 -2.31 -9.06
CA PHE A 136 -8.12 -2.28 -7.86
C PHE A 136 -8.38 -0.88 -7.29
N ALA A 137 -7.71 0.16 -7.78
CA ALA A 137 -7.85 1.52 -7.27
C ALA A 137 -9.32 1.98 -7.33
N PRO A 138 -9.90 2.44 -6.20
CA PRO A 138 -11.30 2.83 -6.13
C PRO A 138 -11.58 4.13 -6.89
N ASP A 139 -10.59 5.03 -6.96
CA ASP A 139 -10.65 6.29 -7.68
C ASP A 139 -9.47 6.40 -8.66
N LYS A 140 -9.82 6.38 -9.95
CA LYS A 140 -8.83 6.49 -11.04
C LYS A 140 -8.45 7.94 -11.38
N MET A 141 -9.07 8.91 -10.72
CA MET A 141 -8.81 10.34 -10.93
C MET A 141 -8.01 10.96 -9.78
N ASN A 142 -7.69 10.20 -8.76
CA ASN A 142 -6.90 10.70 -7.65
C ASN A 142 -5.40 10.87 -8.03
N ARG A 143 -4.69 11.59 -7.18
CA ARG A 143 -3.25 11.86 -7.32
C ARG A 143 -2.42 10.57 -7.32
N GLU A 144 -2.76 9.63 -6.45
CA GLU A 144 -2.06 8.35 -6.26
C GLU A 144 -2.12 7.49 -7.52
N TYR A 145 -3.24 7.49 -8.22
CA TYR A 145 -3.36 6.81 -9.51
C TYR A 145 -2.41 7.40 -10.56
N GLY A 146 -2.32 8.73 -10.61
CA GLY A 146 -1.35 9.42 -11.47
C GLY A 146 0.09 9.05 -11.11
N LEU A 147 0.44 9.06 -9.81
CA LEU A 147 1.77 8.68 -9.35
C LEU A 147 2.08 7.21 -9.67
N ALA A 148 1.11 6.31 -9.62
CA ALA A 148 1.31 4.91 -10.00
C ALA A 148 1.67 4.78 -11.49
N LEU A 149 1.07 5.57 -12.37
CA LEU A 149 1.46 5.62 -13.79
C LEU A 149 2.90 6.11 -13.97
N TYR A 150 3.27 7.18 -13.28
CA TYR A 150 4.61 7.73 -13.30
C TYR A 150 5.64 6.72 -12.79
N ASN A 151 5.37 6.05 -11.69
CA ASN A 151 6.26 5.03 -11.12
C ASN A 151 6.37 3.78 -12.01
N LEU A 152 5.29 3.38 -12.70
CA LEU A 152 5.35 2.34 -13.74
C LEU A 152 6.27 2.74 -14.90
N GLY A 153 6.24 4.01 -15.30
CA GLY A 153 7.19 4.55 -16.25
C GLY A 153 8.63 4.30 -15.83
N TYR A 154 8.95 4.60 -14.58
CA TYR A 154 10.28 4.36 -14.02
C TYR A 154 10.63 2.89 -13.89
N THR A 155 9.70 2.01 -13.48
CA THR A 155 9.99 0.57 -13.41
C THR A 155 10.38 -0.01 -14.77
N ASP A 156 9.67 0.38 -15.83
CA ASP A 156 9.99 -0.03 -17.19
C ASP A 156 11.28 0.63 -17.70
N PHE A 157 11.50 1.91 -17.39
CA PHE A 157 12.71 2.64 -17.76
C PHE A 157 13.97 2.00 -17.16
N LYS A 158 13.93 1.65 -15.86
CA LYS A 158 15.03 0.97 -15.17
C LYS A 158 15.34 -0.42 -15.77
N GLN A 159 14.34 -1.08 -16.30
CA GLN A 159 14.47 -2.36 -17.01
C GLN A 159 14.83 -2.19 -18.51
N LYS A 160 15.09 -0.96 -18.94
CA LYS A 160 15.38 -0.60 -20.36
C LYS A 160 14.23 -0.91 -21.31
N ASN A 161 13.02 -1.11 -20.79
CA ASN A 161 11.81 -1.21 -21.61
C ASN A 161 11.30 0.20 -21.96
N TYR A 162 12.02 0.88 -22.84
CA TYR A 162 11.74 2.29 -23.17
C TYR A 162 10.38 2.48 -23.86
N ASN A 163 9.89 1.49 -24.60
CA ASN A 163 8.55 1.57 -25.20
C ASN A 163 7.45 1.48 -24.13
N GLY A 164 7.58 0.60 -23.15
CA GLY A 164 6.69 0.53 -21.99
C GLY A 164 6.73 1.81 -21.17
N ALA A 165 7.95 2.27 -20.85
CA ALA A 165 8.16 3.51 -20.10
C ALA A 165 7.50 4.72 -20.80
N LEU A 166 7.70 4.86 -22.11
CA LEU A 166 7.07 5.91 -22.91
C LEU A 166 5.55 5.90 -22.79
N ASN A 167 4.93 4.73 -22.88
CA ASN A 167 3.48 4.60 -22.76
C ASN A 167 2.99 5.03 -21.37
N TRP A 168 3.67 4.63 -20.30
CA TRP A 168 3.27 4.98 -18.93
C TRP A 168 3.44 6.47 -18.62
N PHE A 169 4.59 7.06 -18.98
CA PHE A 169 4.82 8.49 -18.78
C PHE A 169 3.87 9.35 -19.63
N THR A 170 3.57 8.96 -20.87
CA THR A 170 2.57 9.66 -21.71
C THR A 170 1.20 9.61 -21.05
N ARG A 171 0.75 8.45 -20.59
CA ARG A 171 -0.51 8.33 -19.84
C ARG A 171 -0.54 9.18 -18.58
N PHE A 172 0.59 9.32 -17.90
CA PHE A 172 0.73 10.18 -16.73
C PHE A 172 0.49 11.66 -17.07
N VAL A 173 1.20 12.19 -18.08
CA VAL A 173 1.09 13.61 -18.46
C VAL A 173 -0.27 13.93 -19.06
N ASP A 174 -0.83 13.05 -19.88
CA ASP A 174 -2.16 13.21 -20.49
C ASP A 174 -3.27 13.26 -19.45
N ARG A 175 -3.09 12.55 -18.34
CA ARG A 175 -4.09 12.50 -17.27
C ARG A 175 -4.15 13.78 -16.44
N GLY A 176 -3.01 14.41 -16.19
CA GLY A 176 -2.91 15.70 -15.52
C GLY A 176 -3.41 15.75 -14.07
N THR A 177 -3.53 14.59 -13.37
CA THR A 177 -4.05 14.53 -11.99
C THR A 177 -3.03 14.89 -10.92
N VAL A 178 -1.75 14.97 -11.27
CA VAL A 178 -0.66 15.35 -10.36
C VAL A 178 -0.24 16.79 -10.68
N ASN A 179 -0.72 17.73 -9.88
CA ASN A 179 -0.38 19.14 -10.03
C ASN A 179 0.95 19.46 -9.34
N ASP A 180 2.05 18.92 -9.89
CA ASP A 180 3.42 19.14 -9.44
C ASP A 180 4.29 19.36 -10.68
N ARG A 181 4.74 20.63 -10.87
CA ARG A 181 5.52 21.01 -12.04
C ARG A 181 6.83 20.25 -12.17
N ALA A 182 7.49 19.97 -11.06
CA ALA A 182 8.76 19.23 -11.08
C ALA A 182 8.57 17.78 -11.54
N VAL A 183 7.52 17.12 -11.06
CA VAL A 183 7.18 15.74 -11.48
C VAL A 183 6.73 15.69 -12.93
N GLN A 184 5.95 16.69 -13.39
CA GLN A 184 5.54 16.79 -14.80
C GLN A 184 6.73 17.05 -15.72
N ALA A 185 7.61 17.99 -15.35
CA ALA A 185 8.83 18.28 -16.11
C ALA A 185 9.74 17.05 -16.21
N ASP A 186 9.92 16.32 -15.10
CA ASP A 186 10.68 15.08 -15.12
C ASP A 186 10.02 14.02 -16.03
N ALA A 187 8.70 13.87 -16.00
CA ALA A 187 8.02 12.95 -16.90
C ALA A 187 8.25 13.29 -18.38
N TYR A 188 8.20 14.57 -18.75
CA TYR A 188 8.55 15.00 -20.12
C TYR A 188 10.01 14.72 -20.47
N ASN A 189 10.95 14.91 -19.53
CA ASN A 189 12.34 14.52 -19.73
C ASN A 189 12.48 13.01 -19.98
N ARG A 190 11.76 12.17 -19.20
CA ARG A 190 11.78 10.71 -19.39
C ARG A 190 11.13 10.31 -20.74
N ILE A 191 10.05 10.97 -21.17
CA ILE A 191 9.47 10.79 -22.51
C ILE A 191 10.52 11.12 -23.58
N GLY A 192 11.21 12.25 -23.44
CA GLY A 192 12.30 12.65 -24.33
C GLY A 192 13.42 11.60 -24.38
N ASP A 193 13.85 11.10 -23.22
CA ASP A 193 14.86 10.03 -23.16
C ASP A 193 14.40 8.77 -23.90
N CYS A 194 13.14 8.33 -23.69
CA CYS A 194 12.58 7.17 -24.38
C CYS A 194 12.57 7.38 -25.92
N ASN A 195 12.19 8.57 -26.37
CA ASN A 195 12.22 8.91 -27.78
C ASN A 195 13.64 8.99 -28.34
N PHE A 196 14.59 9.49 -27.55
CA PHE A 196 16.01 9.52 -27.91
C PHE A 196 16.57 8.09 -28.09
N TYR A 197 16.32 7.18 -27.15
CA TYR A 197 16.74 5.77 -27.28
C TYR A 197 16.08 5.08 -28.48
N ALA A 198 14.87 5.48 -28.86
CA ALA A 198 14.18 5.01 -30.05
C ALA A 198 14.62 5.71 -31.35
N ARG A 199 15.64 6.58 -31.27
CA ARG A 199 16.18 7.40 -32.38
C ARG A 199 15.15 8.37 -33.00
N ARG A 200 14.09 8.74 -32.27
CA ARG A 200 13.10 9.75 -32.64
C ARG A 200 13.55 11.11 -32.14
N PHE A 201 14.63 11.64 -32.72
CA PHE A 201 15.32 12.82 -32.19
C PHE A 201 14.49 14.10 -32.21
N ASP A 202 13.64 14.32 -33.23
CA ASP A 202 12.76 15.49 -33.28
C ASP A 202 11.69 15.44 -32.19
N SER A 203 11.11 14.27 -31.94
CA SER A 203 10.17 14.08 -30.83
C SER A 203 10.86 14.31 -29.50
N ALA A 204 12.04 13.73 -29.30
CA ALA A 204 12.82 13.91 -28.06
C ALA A 204 13.09 15.40 -27.79
N ARG A 205 13.48 16.18 -28.81
CA ARG A 205 13.72 17.62 -28.69
C ARG A 205 12.47 18.37 -28.26
N GLN A 206 11.30 18.02 -28.81
CA GLN A 206 10.02 18.63 -28.43
C GLN A 206 9.65 18.30 -26.99
N ASP A 207 9.86 17.05 -26.55
CA ASP A 207 9.54 16.63 -25.19
C ASP A 207 10.45 17.32 -24.15
N TYR A 208 11.75 17.44 -24.43
CA TYR A 208 12.67 18.21 -23.59
C TYR A 208 12.31 19.71 -23.53
N ALA A 209 11.80 20.29 -24.62
CA ALA A 209 11.32 21.67 -24.62
C ALA A 209 10.11 21.85 -23.68
N ARG A 210 9.16 20.89 -23.68
CA ARG A 210 8.02 20.90 -22.75
C ARG A 210 8.41 20.76 -21.28
N ALA A 211 9.53 20.11 -21.00
CA ALA A 211 10.00 19.95 -19.63
C ALA A 211 10.49 21.28 -18.99
N VAL A 212 10.77 22.31 -19.79
CA VAL A 212 11.27 23.60 -19.30
C VAL A 212 10.21 24.72 -19.35
N GLU A 213 9.01 24.43 -19.84
CA GLU A 213 7.84 25.33 -19.83
C GLU A 213 7.12 25.28 -18.46
#